data_3c9bdf2a98220d1ebc434fd90d93cc26
#
_entry.id   3c9bdf2a98220d1ebc434fd90d93cc26
#
_cell.length_a   1.000
_cell.length_b   1.000
_cell.length_c   1.000
_cell.angle_alpha   90.00
_cell.angle_beta   90.00
_cell.angle_gamma   90.00
#
_symmetry.space_group_name_H-M   'P 1'
#
loop_
_entity.id
_entity.type
_entity.pdbx_description
1 polymer ?
#
loop_
_entity_poly.entity_id
_entity_poly.type
_entity_poly.pdbx_seq_one_letter_code
_entity_poly.pdbx_strand_id
1 'polypeptide(L)'
;IFALEVATPGRFSIRALNTLKEMTQREAQLFQRICALSCHYEGSDEQRLLLGMHKGAGLLSRAKVTRMGLGKYRVPYSALLLLCDLGLMHRGELESGPLPADGVELAFGNQRWRLRQRQSNLTLLYYRLTPIGNELALLLEEPPLEEYLQDLKTLLSTNLQIETLMLAPAGEPDLPS
;
A
#
# COMPACT_ATOMS: atom_id res chain seq x y z
N ILE A 1 -6.67 -22.29 -6.42
CA ILE A 1 -5.22 -21.91 -6.55
C ILE A 1 -4.64 -22.58 -7.78
N PHE A 2 -4.75 -23.89 -7.92
CA PHE A 2 -4.29 -24.60 -9.13
C PHE A 2 -5.00 -24.14 -10.42
N ALA A 3 -6.26 -23.74 -10.33
CA ALA A 3 -7.01 -23.22 -11.49
C ALA A 3 -6.45 -21.89 -12.03
N LEU A 4 -5.92 -21.03 -11.16
CA LEU A 4 -5.28 -19.75 -11.53
C LEU A 4 -3.91 -19.94 -12.20
N GLU A 5 -3.11 -20.91 -11.73
CA GLU A 5 -1.83 -21.27 -12.35
C GLU A 5 -2.02 -21.88 -13.74
N VAL A 6 -3.09 -22.68 -13.92
CA VAL A 6 -3.46 -23.26 -15.22
C VAL A 6 -3.94 -22.17 -16.20
N ALA A 7 -4.59 -21.10 -15.69
CA ALA A 7 -5.06 -19.99 -16.53
C ALA A 7 -3.92 -19.06 -17.01
N THR A 8 -2.86 -18.91 -16.21
CA THR A 8 -1.69 -18.05 -16.53
C THR A 8 -0.39 -18.69 -16.01
N PRO A 9 0.16 -19.70 -16.71
CA PRO A 9 1.38 -20.37 -16.29
C PRO A 9 2.56 -19.40 -16.15
N GLY A 10 3.29 -19.48 -15.04
CA GLY A 10 4.48 -18.65 -14.80
C GLY A 10 4.20 -17.26 -14.26
N ARG A 11 2.96 -16.91 -13.91
CA ARG A 11 2.61 -15.63 -13.30
C ARG A 11 3.10 -15.52 -11.84
N PHE A 12 3.22 -16.67 -11.17
CA PHE A 12 3.63 -16.75 -9.78
C PHE A 12 4.90 -17.56 -9.62
N SER A 13 5.80 -17.08 -8.76
CA SER A 13 7.01 -17.82 -8.43
C SER A 13 6.67 -19.07 -7.58
N ILE A 14 7.49 -20.12 -7.72
CA ILE A 14 7.40 -21.32 -6.88
C ILE A 14 7.46 -20.95 -5.39
N ARG A 15 8.23 -19.90 -5.05
CA ARG A 15 8.32 -19.40 -3.66
C ARG A 15 6.99 -18.85 -3.17
N ALA A 16 6.30 -18.02 -3.97
CA ALA A 16 4.99 -17.48 -3.62
C ALA A 16 3.97 -18.61 -3.41
N LEU A 17 3.94 -19.58 -4.31
CA LEU A 17 3.04 -20.75 -4.21
C LEU A 17 3.33 -21.61 -2.98
N ASN A 18 4.60 -21.84 -2.63
CA ASN A 18 4.98 -22.57 -1.44
C ASN A 18 4.59 -21.82 -0.17
N THR A 19 4.88 -20.50 -0.10
CA THR A 19 4.47 -19.66 1.03
C THR A 19 2.96 -19.73 1.24
N LEU A 20 2.19 -19.57 0.17
CA LEU A 20 0.72 -19.64 0.24
C LEU A 20 0.21 -21.01 0.72
N LYS A 21 0.86 -22.09 0.31
CA LYS A 21 0.52 -23.45 0.72
C LYS A 21 0.79 -23.72 2.20
N GLU A 22 1.84 -23.09 2.74
CA GLU A 22 2.27 -23.25 4.13
C GLU A 22 1.54 -22.31 5.10
N MET A 23 0.90 -21.26 4.59
CA MET A 23 0.16 -20.32 5.42
C MET A 23 -1.05 -20.97 6.08
N THR A 24 -1.21 -20.71 7.36
CA THR A 24 -2.45 -21.00 8.08
C THR A 24 -3.57 -20.06 7.63
N GLN A 25 -4.82 -20.46 7.86
CA GLN A 25 -5.98 -19.61 7.57
C GLN A 25 -5.88 -18.23 8.27
N ARG A 26 -5.39 -18.20 9.50
CA ARG A 26 -5.23 -16.95 10.27
C ARG A 26 -4.19 -16.04 9.63
N GLU A 27 -3.07 -16.57 9.17
CA GLU A 27 -2.01 -15.81 8.49
C GLU A 27 -2.51 -15.27 7.14
N ALA A 28 -3.25 -16.09 6.39
CA ALA A 28 -3.86 -15.65 5.14
C ALA A 28 -4.87 -14.51 5.35
N GLN A 29 -5.74 -14.60 6.37
CA GLN A 29 -6.66 -13.51 6.73
C GLN A 29 -5.94 -12.24 7.16
N LEU A 30 -4.82 -12.37 7.87
CA LEU A 30 -4.00 -11.25 8.28
C LEU A 30 -3.34 -10.57 7.08
N PHE A 31 -2.79 -11.36 6.18
CA PHE A 31 -2.20 -10.86 4.94
C PHE A 31 -3.24 -10.17 4.05
N GLN A 32 -4.43 -10.77 3.90
CA GLN A 32 -5.57 -10.18 3.24
C GLN A 32 -5.92 -8.79 3.81
N ARG A 33 -5.90 -8.67 5.14
CA ARG A 33 -6.12 -7.38 5.81
C ARG A 33 -5.05 -6.34 5.44
N ILE A 34 -3.77 -6.73 5.38
CA ILE A 34 -2.70 -5.83 4.94
C ILE A 34 -2.90 -5.40 3.49
N CYS A 35 -3.32 -6.29 2.60
CA CYS A 35 -3.60 -5.93 1.21
C CYS A 35 -4.71 -4.87 1.11
N ALA A 36 -5.77 -4.97 1.94
CA ALA A 36 -6.84 -3.97 2.01
C ALA A 36 -6.38 -2.59 2.53
N LEU A 37 -5.23 -2.51 3.18
CA LEU A 37 -4.62 -1.25 3.66
C LEU A 37 -3.48 -0.77 2.75
N SER A 38 -3.12 -1.54 1.73
CA SER A 38 -1.94 -1.25 0.91
C SER A 38 -2.27 -0.35 -0.27
N CYS A 39 -1.24 0.33 -0.74
CA CYS A 39 -1.24 1.12 -1.97
C CYS A 39 0.06 0.90 -2.74
N HIS A 40 0.09 1.37 -3.96
CA HIS A 40 1.31 1.47 -4.77
C HIS A 40 1.41 2.83 -5.42
N TYR A 41 2.60 3.22 -5.85
CA TYR A 41 2.77 4.38 -6.73
C TYR A 41 2.26 4.04 -8.13
N GLU A 42 1.67 5.01 -8.80
CA GLU A 42 1.28 4.83 -10.20
C GLU A 42 2.48 4.40 -11.03
N GLY A 43 2.30 3.36 -11.86
CA GLY A 43 3.38 2.75 -12.64
C GLY A 43 4.31 1.79 -11.87
N SER A 44 3.95 1.42 -10.64
CA SER A 44 4.70 0.45 -9.81
C SER A 44 3.76 -0.59 -9.22
N ASP A 45 4.16 -1.85 -9.24
CA ASP A 45 3.41 -2.95 -8.61
C ASP A 45 3.81 -3.17 -7.14
N GLU A 46 4.77 -2.40 -6.61
CA GLU A 46 5.24 -2.54 -5.24
C GLU A 46 4.23 -2.00 -4.22
N GLN A 47 3.64 -2.90 -3.46
CA GLN A 47 2.66 -2.58 -2.43
C GLN A 47 3.31 -2.02 -1.17
N ARG A 48 2.70 -0.97 -0.65
CA ARG A 48 3.13 -0.24 0.55
C ARG A 48 1.95 0.00 1.49
N LEU A 49 2.18 -0.21 2.77
CA LEU A 49 1.24 0.12 3.83
C LEU A 49 1.66 1.46 4.44
N LEU A 50 0.95 2.54 4.10
CA LEU A 50 1.27 3.88 4.60
C LEU A 50 0.94 4.00 6.09
N LEU A 51 1.83 4.66 6.83
CA LEU A 51 1.66 4.93 8.26
C LEU A 51 1.46 6.41 8.55
N GLY A 52 1.96 7.27 7.67
CA GLY A 52 1.95 8.70 7.89
C GLY A 52 3.05 9.42 7.13
N MET A 53 3.60 10.45 7.76
CA MET A 53 4.62 11.28 7.15
C MET A 53 5.62 11.81 8.17
N HIS A 54 6.80 12.09 7.67
CA HIS A 54 7.85 12.82 8.38
C HIS A 54 8.06 14.16 7.67
N LYS A 55 8.03 15.24 8.45
CA LYS A 55 8.44 16.56 8.01
C LYS A 55 9.84 16.82 8.53
N GLY A 56 10.79 16.98 7.62
CA GLY A 56 12.16 17.34 7.96
C GLY A 56 12.24 18.70 8.68
N ALA A 57 13.35 18.95 9.38
CA ALA A 57 13.61 20.25 9.99
C ALA A 57 13.73 21.32 8.89
N GLY A 58 13.12 22.47 9.10
CA GLY A 58 13.27 23.67 8.28
C GLY A 58 14.03 24.75 9.05
N LEU A 59 14.30 25.89 8.41
CA LEU A 59 15.06 27.00 8.99
C LEU A 59 14.45 27.51 10.32
N LEU A 60 13.11 27.43 10.45
CA LEU A 60 12.36 27.91 11.63
C LEU A 60 11.44 26.83 12.24
N SER A 61 11.53 25.56 11.78
CA SER A 61 10.67 24.49 12.23
C SER A 61 11.46 23.23 12.62
N ARG A 62 11.00 22.56 13.68
CA ARG A 62 11.58 21.27 14.10
C ARG A 62 11.03 20.13 13.21
N ALA A 63 11.83 19.08 13.07
CA ALA A 63 11.36 17.83 12.49
C ALA A 63 10.14 17.29 13.25
N LYS A 64 9.15 16.80 12.54
CA LYS A 64 7.92 16.27 13.13
C LYS A 64 7.51 14.99 12.40
N VAL A 65 7.29 13.93 13.17
CA VAL A 65 6.70 12.68 12.69
C VAL A 65 5.22 12.67 13.05
N THR A 66 4.38 12.38 12.07
CA THR A 66 2.94 12.17 12.25
C THR A 66 2.59 10.81 11.70
N ARG A 67 2.11 9.92 12.57
CA ARG A 67 1.77 8.54 12.18
C ARG A 67 0.48 8.07 12.81
N MET A 68 -0.16 7.10 12.19
CA MET A 68 -1.33 6.42 12.70
C MET A 68 -0.97 5.03 13.25
N GLY A 69 -1.77 4.56 14.21
CA GLY A 69 -1.65 3.21 14.75
C GLY A 69 -2.49 2.22 13.93
N LEU A 70 -1.89 1.11 13.54
CA LEU A 70 -2.57 0.08 12.74
C LEU A 70 -3.48 -0.84 13.57
N GLY A 71 -3.36 -0.83 14.91
CA GLY A 71 -4.16 -1.66 15.81
C GLY A 71 -5.67 -1.43 15.65
N LYS A 72 -6.10 -0.19 15.34
CA LYS A 72 -7.50 0.16 15.04
C LYS A 72 -8.06 -0.69 13.89
N TYR A 73 -7.24 -1.01 12.90
CA TYR A 73 -7.62 -1.79 11.71
C TYR A 73 -7.33 -3.29 11.87
N ARG A 74 -7.22 -3.76 13.13
CA ARG A 74 -6.92 -5.17 13.47
C ARG A 74 -5.56 -5.66 12.94
N VAL A 75 -4.60 -4.75 12.83
CA VAL A 75 -3.21 -5.05 12.48
C VAL A 75 -2.31 -4.63 13.64
N PRO A 76 -2.23 -5.42 14.72
CA PRO A 76 -1.30 -5.15 15.82
C PRO A 76 0.15 -5.36 15.36
N TYR A 77 1.10 -4.83 16.11
CA TYR A 77 2.53 -4.96 15.75
C TYR A 77 3.00 -6.42 15.61
N SER A 78 2.46 -7.32 16.45
CA SER A 78 2.73 -8.77 16.34
C SER A 78 2.31 -9.36 14.98
N ALA A 79 1.28 -8.79 14.37
CA ALA A 79 0.85 -9.17 13.02
C ALA A 79 1.88 -8.79 11.97
N LEU A 80 2.45 -7.59 12.08
CA LEU A 80 3.52 -7.16 11.17
C LEU A 80 4.75 -8.04 11.30
N LEU A 81 5.15 -8.39 12.54
CA LEU A 81 6.27 -9.30 12.78
C LEU A 81 6.05 -10.68 12.15
N LEU A 82 4.85 -11.24 12.32
CA LEU A 82 4.49 -12.52 11.72
C LEU A 82 4.60 -12.50 10.20
N LEU A 83 4.10 -11.46 9.54
CA LEU A 83 4.21 -11.33 8.08
C LEU A 83 5.65 -11.10 7.60
N CYS A 84 6.49 -10.46 8.43
CA CYS A 84 7.92 -10.38 8.16
C CYS A 84 8.59 -11.76 8.26
N ASP A 85 8.22 -12.56 9.24
CA ASP A 85 8.77 -13.92 9.44
C ASP A 85 8.33 -14.88 8.32
N LEU A 86 7.12 -14.70 7.79
CA LEU A 86 6.63 -15.40 6.60
C LEU A 86 7.28 -14.91 5.28
N GLY A 87 8.12 -13.88 5.34
CA GLY A 87 8.77 -13.31 4.16
C GLY A 87 7.84 -12.52 3.24
N LEU A 88 6.67 -12.09 3.73
CA LEU A 88 5.68 -11.33 2.95
C LEU A 88 5.88 -9.82 3.05
N MET A 89 6.54 -9.36 4.10
CA MET A 89 6.78 -7.96 4.38
C MET A 89 8.25 -7.74 4.78
N HIS A 90 8.84 -6.63 4.35
CA HIS A 90 10.16 -6.23 4.80
C HIS A 90 10.15 -5.80 6.27
N ARG A 91 11.21 -6.14 7.00
CA ARG A 91 11.38 -5.72 8.39
C ARG A 91 11.67 -4.22 8.45
N GLY A 92 10.97 -3.53 9.32
CA GLY A 92 11.17 -2.12 9.60
C GLY A 92 10.36 -1.16 8.73
N GLU A 93 10.13 0.01 9.30
CA GLU A 93 9.49 1.14 8.65
C GLU A 93 10.48 1.83 7.71
N LEU A 94 10.02 2.27 6.57
CA LEU A 94 10.80 2.94 5.53
C LEU A 94 10.27 4.36 5.30
N GLU A 95 11.13 5.21 4.77
CA GLU A 95 10.81 6.55 4.28
C GLU A 95 10.92 6.61 2.76
N SER A 96 10.01 7.36 2.13
CA SER A 96 9.98 7.50 0.66
C SER A 96 11.12 8.33 0.08
N GLY A 97 11.89 8.98 0.92
CA GLY A 97 12.67 10.16 0.52
C GLY A 97 11.75 11.39 0.37
N PRO A 98 12.33 12.58 0.09
CA PRO A 98 11.56 13.79 -0.12
C PRO A 98 10.57 13.65 -1.28
N LEU A 99 9.32 14.05 -1.05
CA LEU A 99 8.32 14.05 -2.11
C LEU A 99 8.71 15.06 -3.20
N PRO A 100 8.50 14.76 -4.49
CA PRO A 100 8.76 15.70 -5.56
C PRO A 100 7.77 16.89 -5.51
N ALA A 101 8.17 18.03 -6.07
CA ALA A 101 7.38 19.27 -6.01
C ALA A 101 6.06 19.16 -6.78
N ASP A 102 6.04 18.40 -7.87
CA ASP A 102 4.87 18.11 -8.71
C ASP A 102 3.93 17.07 -8.10
N GLY A 103 4.38 16.42 -7.01
CA GLY A 103 3.61 15.45 -6.26
C GLY A 103 3.82 14.00 -6.70
N VAL A 104 3.06 13.11 -6.09
CA VAL A 104 3.05 11.67 -6.40
C VAL A 104 1.62 11.17 -6.51
N GLU A 105 1.41 10.15 -7.31
CA GLU A 105 0.14 9.46 -7.41
C GLU A 105 0.21 8.10 -6.72
N LEU A 106 -0.80 7.84 -5.91
CA LEU A 106 -0.99 6.59 -5.18
C LEU A 106 -2.27 5.92 -5.61
N ALA A 107 -2.21 4.63 -5.78
CA ALA A 107 -3.33 3.77 -6.07
C ALA A 107 -3.69 2.91 -4.86
N PHE A 108 -4.94 2.95 -4.41
CA PHE A 108 -5.55 2.11 -3.37
C PHE A 108 -6.69 1.32 -4.02
N GLY A 109 -6.43 0.13 -4.51
CA GLY A 109 -7.42 -0.61 -5.30
C GLY A 109 -7.95 0.23 -6.47
N ASN A 110 -9.24 0.55 -6.44
CA ASN A 110 -9.91 1.37 -7.45
C ASN A 110 -9.83 2.89 -7.22
N GLN A 111 -9.29 3.32 -6.10
CA GLN A 111 -9.10 4.75 -5.81
C GLN A 111 -7.72 5.23 -6.23
N ARG A 112 -7.63 6.45 -6.71
CA ARG A 112 -6.37 7.13 -7.04
C ARG A 112 -6.29 8.44 -6.31
N TRP A 113 -5.15 8.71 -5.69
CA TRP A 113 -4.87 9.97 -5.00
C TRP A 113 -3.63 10.61 -5.58
N ARG A 114 -3.74 11.90 -5.89
CA ARG A 114 -2.57 12.74 -6.17
C ARG A 114 -2.23 13.53 -4.90
N LEU A 115 -1.01 13.34 -4.40
CA LEU A 115 -0.49 14.01 -3.22
C LEU A 115 0.47 15.11 -3.66
N ARG A 116 0.22 16.34 -3.26
CA ARG A 116 1.13 17.47 -3.46
C ARG A 116 1.52 18.05 -2.12
N GLN A 117 2.81 18.30 -1.91
CA GLN A 117 3.27 18.89 -0.67
C GLN A 117 2.90 20.38 -0.60
N ARG A 118 2.37 20.80 0.57
CA ARG A 118 2.13 22.23 0.87
C ARG A 118 3.40 22.93 1.36
N GLN A 119 4.36 22.16 1.85
CA GLN A 119 5.64 22.60 2.38
C GLN A 119 6.71 21.62 1.95
N SER A 120 7.92 22.07 1.72
CA SER A 120 9.06 21.22 1.34
C SER A 120 9.48 20.25 2.45
N ASN A 121 10.29 19.25 2.09
CA ASN A 121 10.88 18.24 2.98
C ASN A 121 9.87 17.33 3.69
N LEU A 122 8.84 16.90 2.96
CA LEU A 122 7.93 15.85 3.42
C LEU A 122 8.34 14.51 2.84
N THR A 123 8.34 13.47 3.68
CA THR A 123 8.52 12.07 3.32
C THR A 123 7.34 11.24 3.80
N LEU A 124 6.96 10.20 3.07
CA LEU A 124 5.96 9.25 3.51
C LEU A 124 6.62 8.13 4.32
N LEU A 125 5.95 7.70 5.37
CA LEU A 125 6.35 6.57 6.21
C LEU A 125 5.50 5.36 5.87
N TYR A 126 6.13 4.20 5.64
CA TYR A 126 5.42 3.01 5.22
C TYR A 126 6.17 1.70 5.56
N TYR A 127 5.44 0.61 5.61
CA TYR A 127 5.99 -0.74 5.42
C TYR A 127 5.85 -1.15 3.95
N ARG A 128 6.76 -2.01 3.47
CA ARG A 128 6.75 -2.50 2.10
C ARG A 128 6.60 -4.01 2.06
N LEU A 129 5.78 -4.52 1.13
CA LEU A 129 5.73 -5.94 0.83
C LEU A 129 7.02 -6.38 0.13
N THR A 130 7.39 -7.64 0.34
CA THR A 130 8.47 -8.30 -0.42
C THR A 130 7.99 -8.65 -1.83
N PRO A 131 8.87 -9.06 -2.75
CA PRO A 131 8.44 -9.59 -4.05
C PRO A 131 7.41 -10.72 -3.91
N ILE A 132 7.60 -11.65 -2.96
CA ILE A 132 6.62 -12.71 -2.67
C ILE A 132 5.30 -12.13 -2.19
N GLY A 133 5.35 -11.15 -1.27
CA GLY A 133 4.16 -10.46 -0.80
C GLY A 133 3.42 -9.74 -1.92
N ASN A 134 4.13 -9.06 -2.84
CA ASN A 134 3.52 -8.40 -3.99
C ASN A 134 2.83 -9.41 -4.94
N GLU A 135 3.49 -10.53 -5.24
CA GLU A 135 2.90 -11.59 -6.06
C GLU A 135 1.60 -12.11 -5.43
N LEU A 136 1.60 -12.39 -4.12
CA LEU A 136 0.41 -12.90 -3.44
C LEU A 136 -0.69 -11.85 -3.28
N ALA A 137 -0.33 -10.56 -3.16
CA ALA A 137 -1.30 -9.47 -3.10
C ALA A 137 -2.11 -9.36 -4.41
N LEU A 138 -1.49 -9.64 -5.56
CA LEU A 138 -2.17 -9.68 -6.86
C LEU A 138 -3.25 -10.77 -6.96
N LEU A 139 -3.19 -11.81 -6.09
CA LEU A 139 -4.20 -12.88 -6.06
C LEU A 139 -5.45 -12.46 -5.28
N LEU A 140 -5.33 -11.49 -4.38
CA LEU A 140 -6.37 -11.22 -3.40
C LEU A 140 -7.34 -10.13 -3.86
N GLU A 141 -6.92 -9.22 -4.75
CA GLU A 141 -7.74 -8.10 -5.28
C GLU A 141 -8.67 -7.47 -4.22
N GLU A 142 -8.13 -7.28 -3.00
CA GLU A 142 -8.92 -6.81 -1.86
C GLU A 142 -9.34 -5.36 -2.05
N PRO A 143 -10.62 -5.04 -1.83
CA PRO A 143 -11.05 -3.66 -1.81
C PRO A 143 -10.39 -2.90 -0.66
N PRO A 144 -10.04 -1.64 -0.86
CA PRO A 144 -9.43 -0.82 0.19
C PRO A 144 -10.38 -0.64 1.37
N LEU A 145 -9.82 -0.60 2.58
CA LEU A 145 -10.59 -0.35 3.80
C LEU A 145 -10.88 1.16 3.92
N GLU A 146 -12.12 1.56 3.67
CA GLU A 146 -12.55 2.97 3.65
C GLU A 146 -12.24 3.72 4.95
N GLU A 147 -12.42 3.09 6.11
CA GLU A 147 -12.10 3.71 7.41
C GLU A 147 -10.61 4.10 7.49
N TYR A 148 -9.72 3.21 7.03
CA TYR A 148 -8.29 3.50 6.98
C TYR A 148 -7.98 4.63 5.99
N LEU A 149 -8.59 4.62 4.81
CA LEU A 149 -8.38 5.66 3.81
C LEU A 149 -8.81 7.04 4.32
N GLN A 150 -9.93 7.12 5.02
CA GLN A 150 -10.42 8.39 5.59
C GLN A 150 -9.49 8.92 6.68
N ASP A 151 -9.05 8.05 7.59
CA ASP A 151 -8.11 8.43 8.64
C ASP A 151 -6.75 8.85 8.06
N LEU A 152 -6.24 8.08 7.09
CA LEU A 152 -4.99 8.39 6.39
C LEU A 152 -5.08 9.74 5.65
N LYS A 153 -6.18 9.98 4.94
CA LYS A 153 -6.44 11.23 4.24
C LYS A 153 -6.47 12.41 5.20
N THR A 154 -7.15 12.26 6.33
CA THR A 154 -7.22 13.28 7.39
C THR A 154 -5.82 13.59 7.93
N LEU A 155 -5.05 12.55 8.25
CA LEU A 155 -3.69 12.69 8.76
C LEU A 155 -2.77 13.38 7.74
N LEU A 156 -2.75 12.93 6.50
CA LEU A 156 -1.88 13.47 5.46
C LEU A 156 -2.27 14.90 5.06
N SER A 157 -3.57 15.25 5.08
CA SER A 157 -4.07 16.58 4.72
C SER A 157 -3.55 17.70 5.58
N THR A 158 -2.95 17.41 6.74
CA THR A 158 -2.31 18.41 7.59
C THR A 158 -1.13 19.11 6.91
N ASN A 159 -0.43 18.45 6.00
CA ASN A 159 0.75 18.98 5.30
C ASN A 159 0.73 18.73 3.77
N LEU A 160 -0.18 17.89 3.29
CA LEU A 160 -0.35 17.57 1.88
C LEU A 160 -1.69 18.07 1.37
N GLN A 161 -1.73 18.45 0.11
CA GLN A 161 -2.96 18.59 -0.66
C GLN A 161 -3.24 17.23 -1.29
N ILE A 162 -4.45 16.70 -1.08
CA ILE A 162 -4.87 15.40 -1.60
C ILE A 162 -6.03 15.62 -2.56
N GLU A 163 -5.82 15.22 -3.79
CA GLU A 163 -6.83 15.21 -4.84
C GLU A 163 -7.20 13.75 -5.13
N THR A 164 -8.48 13.42 -5.00
CA THR A 164 -8.99 12.09 -5.40
C THR A 164 -9.27 12.13 -6.89
N LEU A 165 -8.57 11.29 -7.64
CA LEU A 165 -8.77 11.15 -9.09
C LEU A 165 -9.86 10.10 -9.31
N MET A 166 -10.90 10.47 -10.05
CA MET A 166 -11.87 9.50 -10.54
C MET A 166 -11.22 8.69 -11.67
N LEU A 167 -11.23 7.36 -11.56
CA LEU A 167 -10.98 6.52 -12.73
C LEU A 167 -12.10 6.80 -13.72
N ALA A 168 -11.75 7.23 -14.92
CA ALA A 168 -12.71 7.22 -16.03
C ALA A 168 -13.22 5.77 -16.14
N PRO A 169 -14.53 5.53 -16.29
CA PRO A 169 -15.04 4.20 -16.56
C PRO A 169 -14.26 3.65 -17.76
N ALA A 170 -13.76 2.42 -17.64
CA ALA A 170 -13.09 1.74 -18.74
C ALA A 170 -13.99 1.88 -19.98
N GLY A 171 -13.47 2.56 -21.01
CA GLY A 171 -14.23 2.86 -22.20
C GLY A 171 -14.87 1.58 -22.74
N GLU A 172 -16.17 1.62 -23.00
CA GLU A 172 -16.84 0.59 -23.79
C GLU A 172 -16.03 0.37 -25.07
N PRO A 173 -15.73 -0.87 -25.46
CA PRO A 173 -15.10 -1.12 -26.74
C PRO A 173 -16.03 -0.58 -27.83
N ASP A 174 -15.53 0.36 -28.64
CA ASP A 174 -16.19 0.79 -29.87
C ASP A 174 -16.54 -0.45 -30.69
N LEU A 175 -17.83 -0.77 -30.72
CA LEU A 175 -18.36 -1.77 -31.66
C LEU A 175 -18.33 -1.11 -33.04
N PRO A 176 -17.60 -1.67 -34.02
CA PRO A 176 -17.64 -1.15 -35.38
C PRO A 176 -19.03 -1.39 -35.96
N SER A 177 -19.59 -0.34 -36.56
CA SER A 177 -20.84 -0.30 -37.28
C SER A 177 -20.79 -1.12 -38.55
#